data_2de0c2277567c583d6a0acea584eea99
#
_entry.id   2de0c2277567c583d6a0acea584eea99
#
_cell.length_a   1.000
_cell.length_b   1.000
_cell.length_c   1.000
_cell.angle_alpha   90.00
_cell.angle_beta   90.00
_cell.angle_gamma   90.00
#
_symmetry.space_group_name_H-M   'P 1'
#
loop_
_entity.id
_entity.type
_entity.pdbx_description
1 polymer ?
#
loop_
_entity_poly.entity_id
_entity_poly.type
_entity_poly.pdbx_seq_one_letter_code
_entity_poly.pdbx_strand_id
1 'polypeptide(L)'
;MLLLVLTLAVFMPVSANAAPKTNQWVNKGRYRYYYNQKGKKVKNKVKQIGNFRYSFDKKGRMQTGWQIFGSKKAYFSKKSGRMQVNKKVNGVKIGKSGYVKLSKTELKEQKALEKANQILAKITTSKMSKSQKLYAAFQYMTSRANFSYRTWRGFSVYDGWEYDYALEMYEKRAGNCYNFACGFAMLAKAIGYQPQVIAGRVPGGVDGAPDGFTRHSLVKINGLYYDPEAQFDGWARGVYGLG
;
A
#
# COMPACT_ATOMS: atom_id res chain seq x y z
N MET A 1 40.07 50.27 53.86
CA MET A 1 39.85 48.93 53.28
C MET A 1 38.56 49.00 52.44
N LEU A 2 38.68 49.17 51.12
CA LEU A 2 37.54 49.36 50.21
C LEU A 2 37.19 48.01 49.58
N LEU A 3 36.00 47.49 49.87
CA LEU A 3 35.54 46.24 49.34
C LEU A 3 34.91 46.46 47.96
N LEU A 4 35.56 45.94 46.90
CA LEU A 4 35.08 46.01 45.53
C LEU A 4 34.13 44.79 45.31
N VAL A 5 32.81 45.07 45.17
CA VAL A 5 31.83 44.04 44.82
C VAL A 5 31.77 43.92 43.31
N LEU A 6 32.33 42.84 42.78
CA LEU A 6 32.25 42.52 41.33
C LEU A 6 30.89 41.83 41.08
N THR A 7 29.96 42.53 40.44
CA THR A 7 28.70 41.93 39.95
C THR A 7 28.95 41.20 38.63
N LEU A 8 28.90 39.89 38.64
CA LEU A 8 28.95 39.05 37.44
C LEU A 8 27.60 39.09 36.76
N ALA A 9 27.48 39.79 35.62
CA ALA A 9 26.29 39.76 34.78
C ALA A 9 26.28 38.44 34.02
N VAL A 10 25.37 37.55 34.40
CA VAL A 10 25.11 36.28 33.64
C VAL A 10 24.29 36.63 32.41
N PHE A 11 24.94 36.67 31.23
CA PHE A 11 24.28 36.73 29.95
C PHE A 11 23.65 35.35 29.66
N MET A 12 22.34 35.20 29.89
CA MET A 12 21.61 34.04 29.37
C MET A 12 21.42 34.23 27.85
N PRO A 13 21.78 33.22 27.02
CA PRO A 13 21.52 33.30 25.61
C PRO A 13 19.99 33.25 25.40
N VAL A 14 19.43 34.35 24.87
CA VAL A 14 18.05 34.38 24.38
C VAL A 14 17.99 33.41 23.20
N SER A 15 17.34 32.26 23.35
CA SER A 15 17.04 31.37 22.24
C SER A 15 16.23 32.14 21.20
N ALA A 16 16.86 32.53 20.11
CA ALA A 16 16.18 33.14 18.99
C ALA A 16 15.14 32.15 18.46
N ASN A 17 13.86 32.37 18.78
CA ASN A 17 12.75 31.64 18.18
C ASN A 17 12.79 31.88 16.68
N ALA A 18 13.14 30.84 15.92
CA ALA A 18 13.17 30.96 14.46
C ALA A 18 11.79 31.41 13.97
N ALA A 19 11.79 32.48 13.14
CA ALA A 19 10.56 33.06 12.60
C ALA A 19 9.65 31.96 11.99
N PRO A 20 8.34 32.08 12.20
CA PRO A 20 7.41 31.04 11.71
C PRO A 20 7.50 30.94 10.19
N LYS A 21 7.68 29.69 9.71
CA LYS A 21 7.76 29.38 8.27
C LYS A 21 6.39 29.59 7.65
N THR A 22 6.21 30.66 6.85
CA THR A 22 4.93 30.98 6.20
C THR A 22 5.08 31.02 4.69
N ASN A 23 4.06 30.52 3.97
CA ASN A 23 4.01 30.48 2.50
C ASN A 23 5.29 29.95 1.83
N GLN A 24 5.97 29.00 2.44
CA GLN A 24 7.26 28.54 1.96
C GLN A 24 7.39 27.02 1.89
N TRP A 25 8.24 26.60 0.96
CA TRP A 25 8.70 25.25 0.83
C TRP A 25 9.85 24.97 1.79
N VAL A 26 9.82 23.78 2.43
CA VAL A 26 10.86 23.33 3.35
C VAL A 26 11.26 21.91 2.99
N ASN A 27 12.56 21.70 2.77
CA ASN A 27 13.13 20.36 2.63
C ASN A 27 13.57 19.85 4.02
N LYS A 28 13.20 18.59 4.34
CA LYS A 28 13.66 17.91 5.56
C LYS A 28 14.01 16.47 5.22
N GLY A 29 15.30 16.16 5.19
CA GLY A 29 15.83 14.92 4.63
C GLY A 29 15.38 14.78 3.16
N ARG A 30 14.91 13.60 2.79
CA ARG A 30 14.41 13.31 1.42
C ARG A 30 13.01 13.83 1.11
N TYR A 31 12.35 14.49 2.07
CA TYR A 31 10.97 14.94 1.93
C TYR A 31 10.88 16.44 1.79
N ARG A 32 9.87 16.88 1.01
CA ARG A 32 9.54 18.29 0.80
C ARG A 32 8.17 18.58 1.39
N TYR A 33 8.06 19.73 2.10
CA TYR A 33 6.86 20.18 2.80
C TYR A 33 6.51 21.62 2.37
N TYR A 34 5.24 21.98 2.51
CA TYR A 34 4.81 23.37 2.33
C TYR A 34 4.08 23.85 3.58
N TYR A 35 4.47 25.01 4.05
CA TYR A 35 3.83 25.71 5.16
C TYR A 35 2.97 26.84 4.61
N ASN A 36 1.70 26.92 5.04
CA ASN A 36 0.75 27.92 4.59
C ASN A 36 0.99 29.29 5.26
N GLN A 37 0.17 30.28 4.93
CA GLN A 37 0.23 31.63 5.49
C GLN A 37 0.16 31.67 7.03
N LYS A 38 -0.51 30.70 7.65
CA LYS A 38 -0.61 30.58 9.12
C LYS A 38 0.56 29.78 9.73
N GLY A 39 1.64 29.54 9.00
CA GLY A 39 2.76 28.72 9.46
C GLY A 39 2.44 27.25 9.69
N LYS A 40 1.27 26.77 9.25
CA LYS A 40 0.86 25.37 9.41
C LYS A 40 1.23 24.55 8.18
N LYS A 41 1.80 23.37 8.42
CA LYS A 41 2.12 22.39 7.37
C LYS A 41 0.86 21.95 6.63
N VAL A 42 0.87 22.01 5.29
CA VAL A 42 -0.21 21.46 4.46
C VAL A 42 -0.15 19.94 4.51
N LYS A 43 -1.28 19.27 4.80
CA LYS A 43 -1.38 17.83 4.97
C LYS A 43 -2.64 17.30 4.29
N ASN A 44 -2.58 16.04 3.83
CA ASN A 44 -3.71 15.23 3.37
C ASN A 44 -4.62 15.94 2.36
N LYS A 45 -4.06 16.67 1.40
CA LYS A 45 -4.83 17.36 0.34
C LYS A 45 -3.98 17.77 -0.84
N VAL A 46 -4.66 18.09 -1.93
CA VAL A 46 -4.11 18.85 -3.05
C VAL A 46 -4.22 20.32 -2.73
N LYS A 47 -3.14 21.09 -2.92
CA LYS A 47 -3.07 22.53 -2.67
C LYS A 47 -2.55 23.25 -3.90
N GLN A 48 -3.22 24.35 -4.28
CA GLN A 48 -2.70 25.34 -5.23
C GLN A 48 -1.59 26.15 -4.55
N ILE A 49 -0.42 26.23 -5.18
CA ILE A 49 0.72 26.99 -4.73
C ILE A 49 1.29 27.69 -5.97
N GLY A 50 1.16 29.03 -6.04
CA GLY A 50 1.35 29.76 -7.28
C GLY A 50 0.44 29.21 -8.39
N ASN A 51 0.97 29.02 -9.57
CA ASN A 51 0.23 28.53 -10.73
C ASN A 51 0.08 27.00 -10.79
N PHE A 52 0.55 26.26 -9.78
CA PHE A 52 0.60 24.79 -9.84
C PHE A 52 -0.10 24.15 -8.65
N ARG A 53 -0.62 22.94 -8.88
CA ARG A 53 -1.21 22.10 -7.82
C ARG A 53 -0.22 21.03 -7.39
N TYR A 54 -0.18 20.76 -6.06
CA TYR A 54 0.68 19.79 -5.43
C TYR A 54 -0.13 18.94 -4.45
N SER A 55 0.23 17.66 -4.29
CA SER A 55 -0.41 16.76 -3.34
C SER A 55 0.48 16.55 -2.11
N PHE A 56 -0.16 16.45 -0.94
CA PHE A 56 0.52 16.22 0.34
C PHE A 56 -0.15 15.06 1.08
N ASP A 57 0.65 14.15 1.62
CA ASP A 57 0.17 13.04 2.42
C ASP A 57 -0.29 13.47 3.84
N LYS A 58 -0.77 12.50 4.65
CA LYS A 58 -1.21 12.72 6.04
C LYS A 58 -0.10 13.30 6.94
N LYS A 59 1.19 13.05 6.63
CA LYS A 59 2.36 13.60 7.33
C LYS A 59 2.81 14.96 6.75
N GLY A 60 2.15 15.42 5.69
CA GLY A 60 2.45 16.68 4.97
C GLY A 60 3.63 16.57 4.00
N ARG A 61 4.07 15.36 3.64
CA ARG A 61 5.13 15.16 2.66
C ARG A 61 4.55 15.35 1.26
N MET A 62 5.22 16.13 0.41
CA MET A 62 4.85 16.29 -0.99
C MET A 62 4.86 14.92 -1.69
N GLN A 63 3.79 14.60 -2.40
CA GLN A 63 3.63 13.37 -3.14
C GLN A 63 3.96 13.55 -4.63
N THR A 64 4.46 12.49 -5.27
CA THR A 64 4.77 12.44 -6.70
C THR A 64 4.24 11.15 -7.31
N GLY A 65 4.20 11.07 -8.65
CA GLY A 65 3.62 9.92 -9.35
C GLY A 65 2.09 9.97 -9.37
N TRP A 66 1.47 8.84 -9.66
CA TRP A 66 0.01 8.70 -9.59
C TRP A 66 -0.46 8.72 -8.15
N GLN A 67 -1.46 9.55 -7.85
CA GLN A 67 -2.13 9.62 -6.56
C GLN A 67 -3.64 9.44 -6.77
N ILE A 68 -4.29 8.68 -5.88
CA ILE A 68 -5.72 8.36 -5.95
C ILE A 68 -6.51 9.29 -5.04
N PHE A 69 -7.66 9.78 -5.54
CA PHE A 69 -8.59 10.68 -4.87
C PHE A 69 -10.02 10.19 -5.10
N GLY A 70 -10.49 9.29 -4.25
CA GLY A 70 -11.77 8.60 -4.45
C GLY A 70 -11.77 7.80 -5.75
N SER A 71 -12.73 8.05 -6.64
CA SER A 71 -12.84 7.38 -7.96
C SER A 71 -11.99 7.99 -9.07
N LYS A 72 -11.05 8.88 -8.73
CA LYS A 72 -10.18 9.58 -9.68
C LYS A 72 -8.72 9.44 -9.27
N LYS A 73 -7.83 9.59 -10.24
CA LYS A 73 -6.37 9.68 -10.03
C LYS A 73 -5.82 10.94 -10.69
N ALA A 74 -4.68 11.43 -10.20
CA ALA A 74 -3.92 12.52 -10.82
C ALA A 74 -2.44 12.20 -10.75
N TYR A 75 -1.68 12.67 -11.73
CA TYR A 75 -0.25 12.47 -11.78
C TYR A 75 0.51 13.73 -11.36
N PHE A 76 1.44 13.57 -10.44
CA PHE A 76 2.34 14.60 -9.97
C PHE A 76 3.76 14.31 -10.45
N SER A 77 4.39 15.26 -11.14
CA SER A 77 5.73 15.10 -11.71
C SER A 77 6.72 14.58 -10.67
N LYS A 78 7.45 13.52 -10.99
CA LYS A 78 8.52 12.98 -10.10
C LYS A 78 9.60 14.03 -9.84
N LYS A 79 9.92 14.89 -10.83
CA LYS A 79 10.95 15.92 -10.74
C LYS A 79 10.49 17.16 -9.94
N SER A 80 9.28 17.66 -10.18
CA SER A 80 8.83 18.96 -9.64
C SER A 80 7.70 18.84 -8.61
N GLY A 81 7.01 17.71 -8.50
CA GLY A 81 5.80 17.55 -7.70
C GLY A 81 4.55 18.22 -8.28
N ARG A 82 4.64 18.92 -9.43
CA ARG A 82 3.51 19.64 -10.05
C ARG A 82 2.51 18.67 -10.65
N MET A 83 1.22 18.88 -10.40
CA MET A 83 0.14 18.15 -11.07
C MET A 83 0.25 18.33 -12.59
N GLN A 84 0.18 17.24 -13.32
CA GLN A 84 0.21 17.29 -14.80
C GLN A 84 -1.20 17.51 -15.34
N VAL A 85 -1.31 18.35 -16.37
CA VAL A 85 -2.55 18.69 -17.08
C VAL A 85 -2.25 18.72 -18.58
N ASN A 86 -3.26 18.45 -19.42
CA ASN A 86 -3.16 18.45 -20.89
C ASN A 86 -1.96 17.65 -21.42
N LYS A 87 -1.70 16.48 -20.83
CA LYS A 87 -0.55 15.62 -21.15
C LYS A 87 -0.95 14.15 -21.24
N LYS A 88 -0.11 13.36 -21.90
CA LYS A 88 -0.14 11.89 -21.84
C LYS A 88 0.99 11.41 -20.91
N VAL A 89 0.66 10.58 -19.92
CA VAL A 89 1.60 9.99 -18.95
C VAL A 89 1.39 8.50 -18.89
N ASN A 90 2.40 7.70 -19.23
CA ASN A 90 2.34 6.24 -19.28
C ASN A 90 1.10 5.73 -20.04
N GLY A 91 0.84 6.29 -21.23
CA GLY A 91 -0.32 5.92 -22.05
C GLY A 91 -1.64 6.61 -21.68
N VAL A 92 -1.78 7.16 -20.47
CA VAL A 92 -3.01 7.78 -19.98
C VAL A 92 -3.09 9.26 -20.37
N LYS A 93 -4.16 9.66 -21.09
CA LYS A 93 -4.45 11.06 -21.44
C LYS A 93 -5.01 11.80 -20.21
N ILE A 94 -4.35 12.87 -19.80
CA ILE A 94 -4.77 13.76 -18.72
C ILE A 94 -5.32 15.04 -19.33
N GLY A 95 -6.56 15.39 -19.02
CA GLY A 95 -7.21 16.60 -19.49
C GLY A 95 -6.87 17.86 -18.67
N LYS A 96 -7.55 18.97 -18.95
CA LYS A 96 -7.38 20.30 -18.31
C LYS A 96 -7.56 20.24 -16.78
N SER A 97 -8.46 19.38 -16.28
CA SER A 97 -8.69 19.25 -14.84
C SER A 97 -7.50 18.66 -14.07
N GLY A 98 -6.65 17.86 -14.76
CA GLY A 98 -5.57 17.08 -14.16
C GLY A 98 -6.03 15.78 -13.52
N TYR A 99 -7.34 15.52 -13.48
CA TYR A 99 -7.91 14.28 -12.92
C TYR A 99 -8.38 13.35 -14.04
N VAL A 100 -8.17 12.05 -13.81
CA VAL A 100 -8.61 10.96 -14.68
C VAL A 100 -9.49 10.02 -13.84
N LYS A 101 -10.61 9.55 -14.37
CA LYS A 101 -11.43 8.52 -13.72
C LYS A 101 -10.64 7.21 -13.62
N LEU A 102 -10.78 6.50 -12.52
CA LEU A 102 -10.25 5.14 -12.40
C LEU A 102 -11.02 4.21 -13.35
N SER A 103 -10.34 3.25 -13.95
CA SER A 103 -10.97 2.13 -14.65
C SER A 103 -11.74 1.23 -13.68
N LYS A 104 -12.59 0.34 -14.23
CA LYS A 104 -13.28 -0.67 -13.39
C LYS A 104 -12.29 -1.54 -12.62
N THR A 105 -11.20 -1.96 -13.26
CA THR A 105 -10.13 -2.76 -12.65
C THR A 105 -9.41 -2.02 -11.54
N GLU A 106 -9.04 -0.75 -11.76
CA GLU A 106 -8.41 0.09 -10.74
C GLU A 106 -9.33 0.33 -9.52
N LEU A 107 -10.64 0.44 -9.74
CA LEU A 107 -11.62 0.54 -8.64
C LEU A 107 -11.70 -0.75 -7.83
N LYS A 108 -11.65 -1.93 -8.48
CA LYS A 108 -11.59 -3.24 -7.80
C LYS A 108 -10.30 -3.37 -6.99
N GLU A 109 -9.15 -3.03 -7.58
CA GLU A 109 -7.87 -3.01 -6.88
C GLU A 109 -7.90 -2.13 -5.64
N GLN A 110 -8.43 -0.91 -5.77
CA GLN A 110 -8.56 0.02 -4.65
C GLN A 110 -9.42 -0.57 -3.53
N LYS A 111 -10.57 -1.17 -3.87
CA LYS A 111 -11.47 -1.82 -2.90
C LYS A 111 -10.78 -3.00 -2.19
N ALA A 112 -10.05 -3.84 -2.94
CA ALA A 112 -9.30 -4.96 -2.39
C ALA A 112 -8.17 -4.49 -1.46
N LEU A 113 -7.42 -3.45 -1.85
CA LEU A 113 -6.38 -2.85 -1.00
C LEU A 113 -6.96 -2.20 0.26
N GLU A 114 -8.12 -1.57 0.18
CA GLU A 114 -8.79 -1.01 1.35
C GLU A 114 -9.17 -2.11 2.36
N LYS A 115 -9.76 -3.21 1.90
CA LYS A 115 -10.06 -4.38 2.73
C LYS A 115 -8.78 -5.00 3.33
N ALA A 116 -7.73 -5.17 2.52
CA ALA A 116 -6.43 -5.66 2.99
C ALA A 116 -5.84 -4.75 4.10
N ASN A 117 -5.89 -3.43 3.93
CA ASN A 117 -5.44 -2.48 4.96
C ASN A 117 -6.27 -2.55 6.24
N GLN A 118 -7.59 -2.75 6.16
CA GLN A 118 -8.47 -2.95 7.32
C GLN A 118 -8.09 -4.22 8.09
N ILE A 119 -7.76 -5.30 7.38
CA ILE A 119 -7.27 -6.55 7.99
C ILE A 119 -5.91 -6.31 8.65
N LEU A 120 -4.94 -5.74 7.93
CA LEU A 120 -3.60 -5.47 8.45
C LEU A 120 -3.62 -4.56 9.69
N ALA A 121 -4.54 -3.60 9.77
CA ALA A 121 -4.68 -2.75 10.96
C ALA A 121 -5.08 -3.53 12.22
N LYS A 122 -5.72 -4.71 12.07
CA LYS A 122 -6.11 -5.59 13.18
C LYS A 122 -5.01 -6.58 13.57
N ILE A 123 -4.22 -7.06 12.60
CA ILE A 123 -3.25 -8.15 12.82
C ILE A 123 -1.80 -7.69 12.92
N THR A 124 -1.52 -6.39 12.71
CA THR A 124 -0.15 -5.84 12.74
C THR A 124 -0.06 -4.57 13.57
N THR A 125 1.16 -4.27 14.02
CA THR A 125 1.47 -3.03 14.74
C THR A 125 2.49 -2.17 13.99
N SER A 126 2.64 -0.90 14.39
CA SER A 126 3.64 0.01 13.82
C SER A 126 5.10 -0.41 14.13
N LYS A 127 5.30 -1.23 15.16
CA LYS A 127 6.63 -1.74 15.58
C LYS A 127 7.10 -2.93 14.74
N MET A 128 6.18 -3.65 14.09
CA MET A 128 6.52 -4.80 13.24
C MET A 128 7.30 -4.38 12.01
N SER A 129 8.35 -5.13 11.69
CA SER A 129 9.08 -5.04 10.43
C SER A 129 8.18 -5.43 9.24
N LYS A 130 8.64 -5.17 8.03
CA LYS A 130 7.90 -5.55 6.83
C LYS A 130 7.72 -7.07 6.71
N SER A 131 8.75 -7.85 7.05
CA SER A 131 8.71 -9.31 7.06
C SER A 131 7.79 -9.88 8.14
N GLN A 132 7.82 -9.33 9.35
CA GLN A 132 6.89 -9.72 10.41
C GLN A 132 5.41 -9.47 10.03
N LYS A 133 5.12 -8.37 9.34
CA LYS A 133 3.78 -8.11 8.81
C LYS A 133 3.36 -9.10 7.74
N LEU A 134 4.30 -9.50 6.85
CA LEU A 134 4.03 -10.51 5.84
C LEU A 134 3.74 -11.87 6.47
N TYR A 135 4.49 -12.27 7.49
CA TYR A 135 4.25 -13.50 8.23
C TYR A 135 2.89 -13.47 8.95
N ALA A 136 2.55 -12.36 9.62
CA ALA A 136 1.23 -12.19 10.25
C ALA A 136 0.08 -12.28 9.22
N ALA A 137 0.27 -11.71 8.03
CA ALA A 137 -0.68 -11.82 6.94
C ALA A 137 -0.86 -13.27 6.45
N PHE A 138 0.24 -14.02 6.34
CA PHE A 138 0.21 -15.44 5.99
C PHE A 138 -0.53 -16.26 7.06
N GLN A 139 -0.18 -16.10 8.32
CA GLN A 139 -0.86 -16.76 9.45
C GLN A 139 -2.36 -16.44 9.51
N TYR A 140 -2.74 -15.19 9.20
CA TYR A 140 -4.15 -14.80 9.12
C TYR A 140 -4.88 -15.56 8.01
N MET A 141 -4.27 -15.70 6.83
CA MET A 141 -4.87 -16.43 5.69
C MET A 141 -4.97 -17.94 5.94
N THR A 142 -4.01 -18.52 6.66
CA THR A 142 -3.96 -19.97 6.93
C THR A 142 -4.77 -20.42 8.15
N SER A 143 -5.42 -19.48 8.83
CA SER A 143 -6.20 -19.78 10.06
C SER A 143 -7.59 -20.27 9.75
N ARG A 144 -7.93 -21.49 10.21
CA ARG A 144 -9.27 -22.09 10.14
C ARG A 144 -10.32 -21.32 10.97
N ALA A 145 -9.90 -20.52 11.95
CA ALA A 145 -10.80 -19.61 12.65
C ALA A 145 -11.20 -18.42 11.78
N ASN A 146 -10.42 -18.10 10.77
CA ASN A 146 -10.68 -16.96 9.88
C ASN A 146 -11.38 -17.36 8.60
N PHE A 147 -11.08 -18.53 8.04
CA PHE A 147 -11.53 -18.94 6.71
C PHE A 147 -11.93 -20.42 6.66
N SER A 148 -12.68 -20.76 5.60
CA SER A 148 -12.99 -22.14 5.21
C SER A 148 -12.67 -22.35 3.74
N TYR A 149 -12.46 -23.63 3.35
CA TYR A 149 -12.31 -23.97 1.93
C TYR A 149 -13.67 -24.09 1.25
N ARG A 150 -13.82 -23.43 0.10
CA ARG A 150 -15.01 -23.54 -0.75
C ARG A 150 -14.75 -23.05 -2.17
N THR A 151 -15.17 -23.81 -3.16
CA THR A 151 -15.20 -23.38 -4.55
C THR A 151 -16.54 -22.72 -4.87
N TRP A 152 -16.52 -21.42 -5.16
CA TRP A 152 -17.72 -20.65 -5.48
C TRP A 152 -18.05 -20.66 -6.97
N ARG A 153 -17.04 -20.82 -7.82
CA ARG A 153 -17.13 -20.73 -9.28
C ARG A 153 -15.94 -21.40 -9.94
N GLY A 154 -16.07 -21.74 -11.23
CA GLY A 154 -14.94 -22.15 -12.06
C GLY A 154 -13.90 -21.05 -12.18
N PHE A 155 -12.64 -21.43 -12.34
CA PHE A 155 -11.56 -20.47 -12.56
C PHE A 155 -11.59 -19.93 -13.99
N SER A 156 -11.47 -18.58 -14.11
CA SER A 156 -11.28 -17.89 -15.38
C SER A 156 -10.37 -16.68 -15.19
N VAL A 157 -9.55 -16.40 -16.21
CA VAL A 157 -8.67 -15.23 -16.27
C VAL A 157 -9.37 -14.13 -17.05
N TYR A 158 -9.48 -12.95 -16.43
CA TYR A 158 -9.99 -11.71 -17.04
C TYR A 158 -9.34 -10.51 -16.33
N ASP A 159 -9.49 -9.30 -16.89
CA ASP A 159 -8.88 -8.11 -16.29
C ASP A 159 -9.40 -7.85 -14.86
N GLY A 160 -8.49 -7.90 -13.88
CA GLY A 160 -8.79 -7.71 -12.45
C GLY A 160 -9.37 -8.92 -11.74
N TRP A 161 -9.23 -10.14 -12.28
CA TRP A 161 -9.69 -11.36 -11.64
C TRP A 161 -9.08 -11.56 -10.25
N GLU A 162 -7.82 -11.23 -10.07
CA GLU A 162 -7.14 -11.36 -8.76
C GLU A 162 -7.82 -10.51 -7.68
N TYR A 163 -8.31 -9.32 -8.05
CA TYR A 163 -9.01 -8.44 -7.11
C TYR A 163 -10.39 -8.98 -6.73
N ASP A 164 -11.10 -9.57 -7.70
CA ASP A 164 -12.40 -10.20 -7.45
C ASP A 164 -12.25 -11.41 -6.51
N TYR A 165 -11.25 -12.27 -6.74
CA TYR A 165 -10.99 -13.43 -5.88
C TYR A 165 -10.54 -13.00 -4.47
N ALA A 166 -9.70 -11.95 -4.35
CA ALA A 166 -9.30 -11.42 -3.06
C ALA A 166 -10.49 -10.82 -2.29
N LEU A 167 -11.33 -10.04 -2.96
CA LEU A 167 -12.54 -9.46 -2.36
C LEU A 167 -13.51 -10.54 -1.91
N GLU A 168 -13.75 -11.55 -2.75
CA GLU A 168 -14.61 -12.69 -2.42
C GLU A 168 -14.10 -13.42 -1.17
N MET A 169 -12.79 -13.67 -1.06
CA MET A 169 -12.16 -14.27 0.12
C MET A 169 -12.42 -13.46 1.39
N TYR A 170 -12.21 -12.15 1.33
CA TYR A 170 -12.37 -11.29 2.49
C TYR A 170 -13.83 -11.09 2.91
N GLU A 171 -14.75 -11.06 1.96
CA GLU A 171 -16.17 -10.81 2.19
C GLU A 171 -16.91 -12.08 2.63
N LYS A 172 -16.65 -13.21 1.95
CA LYS A 172 -17.33 -14.50 2.22
C LYS A 172 -16.64 -15.34 3.29
N ARG A 173 -15.40 -15.02 3.64
CA ARG A 173 -14.60 -15.78 4.61
C ARG A 173 -14.40 -17.25 4.20
N ALA A 174 -14.46 -17.51 2.90
CA ALA A 174 -14.29 -18.83 2.31
C ALA A 174 -13.84 -18.71 0.85
N GLY A 175 -13.05 -19.66 0.39
CA GLY A 175 -12.58 -19.68 -0.99
C GLY A 175 -11.75 -20.92 -1.30
N ASN A 176 -11.35 -21.07 -2.55
CA ASN A 176 -10.43 -22.11 -3.01
C ASN A 176 -8.99 -21.56 -3.12
N CYS A 177 -8.06 -22.35 -3.67
CA CYS A 177 -6.65 -21.97 -3.81
C CYS A 177 -6.45 -20.59 -4.46
N TYR A 178 -7.25 -20.21 -5.46
CA TYR A 178 -7.19 -18.89 -6.10
C TYR A 178 -7.57 -17.76 -5.14
N ASN A 179 -8.60 -17.96 -4.33
CA ASN A 179 -9.04 -16.98 -3.34
C ASN A 179 -7.99 -16.81 -2.24
N PHE A 180 -7.39 -17.89 -1.76
CA PHE A 180 -6.31 -17.87 -0.77
C PHE A 180 -5.08 -17.12 -1.30
N ALA A 181 -4.62 -17.46 -2.51
CA ALA A 181 -3.48 -16.82 -3.15
C ALA A 181 -3.73 -15.34 -3.40
N CYS A 182 -4.88 -14.97 -4.00
CA CYS A 182 -5.21 -13.57 -4.29
C CYS A 182 -5.40 -12.75 -3.00
N GLY A 183 -6.03 -13.30 -1.98
CA GLY A 183 -6.17 -12.66 -0.66
C GLY A 183 -4.80 -12.37 -0.04
N PHE A 184 -3.91 -13.36 0.02
CA PHE A 184 -2.56 -13.15 0.53
C PHE A 184 -1.76 -12.15 -0.30
N ALA A 185 -1.84 -12.22 -1.63
CA ALA A 185 -1.17 -11.28 -2.52
C ALA A 185 -1.62 -9.83 -2.25
N MET A 186 -2.91 -9.58 -2.02
CA MET A 186 -3.39 -8.23 -1.70
C MET A 186 -2.92 -7.73 -0.33
N LEU A 187 -2.82 -8.59 0.68
CA LEU A 187 -2.20 -8.24 1.97
C LEU A 187 -0.71 -7.89 1.78
N ALA A 188 0.04 -8.70 1.04
CA ALA A 188 1.44 -8.45 0.72
C ALA A 188 1.63 -7.12 -0.04
N LYS A 189 0.77 -6.83 -1.01
CA LYS A 189 0.76 -5.57 -1.77
C LYS A 189 0.49 -4.36 -0.86
N ALA A 190 -0.45 -4.47 0.07
CA ALA A 190 -0.76 -3.42 1.03
C ALA A 190 0.39 -3.17 2.03
N ILE A 191 1.19 -4.18 2.37
CA ILE A 191 2.44 -4.05 3.13
C ILE A 191 3.53 -3.34 2.32
N GLY A 192 3.42 -3.35 0.98
CA GLY A 192 4.36 -2.72 0.05
C GLY A 192 5.31 -3.69 -0.66
N TYR A 193 4.97 -4.98 -0.73
CA TYR A 193 5.61 -5.94 -1.63
C TYR A 193 5.08 -5.82 -3.06
N GLN A 194 5.71 -6.55 -3.99
CA GLN A 194 5.26 -6.71 -5.38
C GLN A 194 4.94 -8.21 -5.61
N PRO A 195 3.80 -8.69 -5.10
CA PRO A 195 3.42 -10.08 -5.26
C PRO A 195 3.00 -10.40 -6.70
N GLN A 196 3.23 -11.63 -7.12
CA GLN A 196 2.71 -12.22 -8.35
C GLN A 196 1.85 -13.43 -7.97
N VAL A 197 0.61 -13.45 -8.36
CA VAL A 197 -0.24 -14.64 -8.25
C VAL A 197 0.10 -15.58 -9.40
N ILE A 198 0.46 -16.81 -9.07
CA ILE A 198 0.78 -17.86 -10.03
C ILE A 198 -0.42 -18.80 -10.08
N ALA A 199 -1.05 -18.90 -11.23
CA ALA A 199 -2.06 -19.92 -11.53
C ALA A 199 -1.41 -21.00 -12.40
N GLY A 200 -1.42 -22.22 -11.94
CA GLY A 200 -0.73 -23.33 -12.58
C GLY A 200 -1.32 -24.68 -12.20
N ARG A 201 -0.48 -25.69 -12.22
CA ARG A 201 -0.82 -27.06 -11.85
C ARG A 201 0.27 -27.65 -10.96
N VAL A 202 -0.13 -28.41 -9.96
CA VAL A 202 0.76 -29.13 -9.04
C VAL A 202 0.44 -30.62 -9.09
N PRO A 203 1.36 -31.52 -8.73
CA PRO A 203 1.05 -32.93 -8.57
C PRO A 203 -0.11 -33.13 -7.58
N GLY A 204 -1.12 -33.88 -7.97
CA GLY A 204 -2.32 -34.15 -7.14
C GLY A 204 -3.50 -34.61 -8.00
N GLY A 205 -4.43 -35.31 -7.39
CA GLY A 205 -5.58 -35.93 -8.07
C GLY A 205 -6.93 -35.24 -7.82
N VAL A 206 -6.96 -34.07 -7.21
CA VAL A 206 -8.19 -33.36 -6.77
C VAL A 206 -9.11 -33.03 -7.96
N ASP A 207 -8.53 -32.60 -9.09
CA ASP A 207 -9.29 -32.27 -10.30
C ASP A 207 -9.73 -33.51 -11.10
N GLY A 208 -9.28 -34.71 -10.71
CA GLY A 208 -9.56 -35.95 -11.43
C GLY A 208 -8.91 -36.01 -12.82
N ALA A 209 -7.94 -35.19 -13.13
CA ALA A 209 -7.25 -35.17 -14.40
C ALA A 209 -6.36 -36.41 -14.56
N PRO A 210 -6.39 -37.10 -15.72
CA PRO A 210 -5.69 -38.37 -15.93
C PRO A 210 -4.15 -38.26 -15.86
N ASP A 211 -3.61 -37.05 -15.96
CA ASP A 211 -2.17 -36.80 -15.87
C ASP A 211 -1.64 -36.63 -14.42
N GLY A 212 -2.51 -36.79 -13.41
CA GLY A 212 -2.13 -36.71 -12.00
C GLY A 212 -1.79 -35.27 -11.51
N PHE A 213 -2.22 -34.25 -12.25
CA PHE A 213 -2.00 -32.83 -11.85
C PHE A 213 -3.32 -32.14 -11.55
N THR A 214 -3.31 -31.37 -10.46
CA THR A 214 -4.44 -30.53 -10.02
C THR A 214 -4.13 -29.05 -10.31
N ARG A 215 -5.14 -28.32 -10.76
CA ARG A 215 -5.04 -26.86 -10.89
C ARG A 215 -4.86 -26.23 -9.52
N HIS A 216 -3.89 -25.31 -9.43
CA HIS A 216 -3.53 -24.70 -8.17
C HIS A 216 -3.06 -23.26 -8.35
N SER A 217 -3.06 -22.50 -7.25
CA SER A 217 -2.59 -21.13 -7.25
C SER A 217 -1.80 -20.82 -5.99
N LEU A 218 -0.68 -20.13 -6.16
CA LEU A 218 0.22 -19.71 -5.10
C LEU A 218 0.77 -18.30 -5.38
N VAL A 219 1.58 -17.73 -4.50
CA VAL A 219 2.09 -16.37 -4.61
C VAL A 219 3.61 -16.36 -4.65
N LYS A 220 4.19 -15.60 -5.59
CA LYS A 220 5.63 -15.34 -5.65
C LYS A 220 5.93 -13.91 -5.18
N ILE A 221 6.87 -13.76 -4.21
CA ILE A 221 7.32 -12.47 -3.67
C ILE A 221 8.85 -12.49 -3.56
N ASN A 222 9.53 -11.58 -4.25
CA ASN A 222 11.00 -11.46 -4.21
C ASN A 222 11.73 -12.78 -4.53
N GLY A 223 11.20 -13.58 -5.47
CA GLY A 223 11.77 -14.87 -5.84
C GLY A 223 11.28 -16.06 -5.03
N LEU A 224 10.73 -15.87 -3.84
CA LEU A 224 10.23 -16.92 -2.95
C LEU A 224 8.75 -17.21 -3.19
N TYR A 225 8.34 -18.45 -2.92
CA TYR A 225 6.97 -18.93 -3.10
C TYR A 225 6.25 -19.08 -1.76
N TYR A 226 4.96 -18.78 -1.77
CA TYR A 226 4.06 -18.80 -0.61
C TYR A 226 2.76 -19.47 -1.01
N ASP A 227 2.36 -20.49 -0.28
CA ASP A 227 1.13 -21.23 -0.55
C ASP A 227 0.22 -21.27 0.69
N PRO A 228 -0.64 -20.26 0.85
CA PRO A 228 -1.49 -20.20 2.03
C PRO A 228 -2.58 -21.28 2.05
N GLU A 229 -3.02 -21.80 0.88
CA GLU A 229 -4.03 -22.87 0.84
C GLU A 229 -3.43 -24.22 1.23
N ALA A 230 -2.28 -24.57 0.70
CA ALA A 230 -1.58 -25.79 1.07
C ALA A 230 -1.30 -25.88 2.58
N GLN A 231 -0.93 -24.77 3.19
CA GLN A 231 -0.75 -24.66 4.64
C GLN A 231 -2.09 -24.77 5.38
N PHE A 232 -3.14 -24.12 4.87
CA PHE A 232 -4.49 -24.14 5.45
C PHE A 232 -5.08 -25.55 5.47
N ASP A 233 -5.02 -26.27 4.36
CA ASP A 233 -5.55 -27.64 4.25
C ASP A 233 -4.63 -28.70 4.83
N GLY A 234 -3.35 -28.38 5.05
CA GLY A 234 -2.38 -29.25 5.73
C GLY A 234 -1.78 -30.34 4.83
N TRP A 235 -2.01 -30.28 3.51
CA TRP A 235 -1.39 -31.23 2.58
C TRP A 235 0.06 -30.89 2.24
N ALA A 236 0.51 -29.67 2.51
CA ALA A 236 1.91 -29.31 2.51
C ALA A 236 2.25 -28.44 3.73
N ARG A 237 3.46 -28.62 4.28
CA ARG A 237 3.99 -27.84 5.40
C ARG A 237 5.21 -27.04 4.94
N GLY A 238 5.50 -25.95 5.66
CA GLY A 238 6.69 -25.13 5.37
C GLY A 238 6.60 -24.33 4.07
N VAL A 239 5.39 -24.05 3.59
CA VAL A 239 5.10 -23.37 2.31
C VAL A 239 5.13 -21.83 2.43
N TYR A 240 5.88 -21.32 3.38
CA TYR A 240 6.13 -19.89 3.58
C TYR A 240 7.56 -19.55 3.13
N GLY A 241 7.71 -18.92 1.96
CA GLY A 241 9.00 -18.45 1.45
C GLY A 241 9.93 -19.55 0.97
N LEU A 242 9.40 -20.49 0.19
CA LEU A 242 10.20 -21.51 -0.49
C LEU A 242 10.97 -20.90 -1.66
N GLY A 243 12.26 -21.30 -1.79
CA GLY A 243 13.16 -20.89 -2.87
C GLY A 243 13.24 -21.93 -3.98
#